data_8e1b7f8f945b3217f8c5c4785ee8a64b
#
_entry.id   8e1b7f8f945b3217f8c5c4785ee8a64b
#
_cell.length_a   1.000
_cell.length_b   1.000
_cell.length_c   1.000
_cell.angle_alpha   90.00
_cell.angle_beta   90.00
_cell.angle_gamma   90.00
#
_symmetry.space_group_name_H-M   'P 1'
#
loop_
_entity.id
_entity.type
_entity.pdbx_description
1 polymer ?
#
loop_
_entity_poly.entity_id
_entity_poly.type
_entity_poly.pdbx_seq_one_letter_code
_entity_poly.pdbx_strand_id
1 'polypeptide(L)'
;MSEPKSAKKSLRKPASLGKAITSAIILLVAVAAVFGAYETGRHNHLWGDPDELRVIKAEKLAGPDLLGLELIDTVEMGAGSLVSKTVSPSVSRTFRTPDGEVENTKKKVIELAEKDGWNKVKASDNTDSWRASKKVDGFTLSIVVRKSYQFDNAVEITVL
;
A
#
# COMPACT_ATOMS: atom_id res chain seq x y z
N MET A 1 32.75 -57.68 -54.66
CA MET A 1 31.57 -57.95 -53.83
C MET A 1 31.83 -57.27 -52.50
N SER A 2 31.16 -56.14 -52.28
CA SER A 2 31.33 -55.33 -51.06
C SER A 2 30.01 -55.35 -50.31
N GLU A 3 30.04 -55.87 -49.07
CA GLU A 3 28.87 -55.94 -48.18
C GLU A 3 28.47 -54.52 -47.65
N PRO A 4 27.20 -54.21 -47.54
CA PRO A 4 26.75 -52.96 -46.96
C PRO A 4 26.74 -53.03 -45.43
N LYS A 5 27.46 -52.09 -44.77
CA LYS A 5 27.47 -51.90 -43.29
C LYS A 5 26.06 -51.43 -42.84
N SER A 6 25.36 -52.28 -42.09
CA SER A 6 24.11 -51.98 -41.43
C SER A 6 24.34 -50.92 -40.32
N ALA A 7 23.72 -49.72 -40.49
CA ALA A 7 23.74 -48.69 -39.47
C ALA A 7 22.75 -49.06 -38.36
N LYS A 8 23.22 -49.40 -37.18
CA LYS A 8 22.42 -49.57 -35.96
C LYS A 8 21.84 -48.22 -35.55
N LYS A 9 20.57 -48.01 -35.82
CA LYS A 9 19.79 -46.87 -35.30
C LYS A 9 19.63 -47.03 -33.79
N SER A 10 20.35 -46.21 -33.00
CA SER A 10 20.20 -46.14 -31.55
C SER A 10 18.79 -45.64 -31.24
N LEU A 11 17.93 -46.49 -30.77
CA LEU A 11 16.61 -46.15 -30.21
C LEU A 11 16.86 -45.42 -28.86
N ARG A 12 16.76 -44.11 -28.88
CA ARG A 12 16.70 -43.33 -27.64
C ARG A 12 15.47 -43.79 -26.84
N LYS A 13 15.71 -44.39 -25.66
CA LYS A 13 14.63 -44.72 -24.72
C LYS A 13 13.82 -43.46 -24.43
N PRO A 14 12.49 -43.47 -24.52
CA PRO A 14 11.67 -42.34 -24.15
C PRO A 14 11.91 -42.04 -22.67
N ALA A 15 12.29 -40.82 -22.35
CA ALA A 15 12.33 -40.35 -20.97
C ALA A 15 11.00 -40.69 -20.31
N SER A 16 11.03 -41.48 -19.22
CA SER A 16 9.82 -42.04 -18.63
C SER A 16 8.83 -40.94 -18.32
N LEU A 17 7.63 -41.00 -18.89
CA LEU A 17 6.51 -40.06 -18.71
C LEU A 17 6.27 -39.77 -17.21
N GLY A 18 6.51 -40.77 -16.36
CA GLY A 18 6.43 -40.62 -14.90
C GLY A 18 7.38 -39.57 -14.33
N LYS A 19 8.64 -39.47 -14.80
CA LYS A 19 9.59 -38.46 -14.31
C LYS A 19 9.15 -37.03 -14.69
N ALA A 20 8.62 -36.86 -15.89
CA ALA A 20 8.12 -35.56 -16.32
C ALA A 20 6.89 -35.11 -15.50
N ILE A 21 5.96 -36.02 -15.22
CA ILE A 21 4.79 -35.75 -14.37
C ILE A 21 5.22 -35.41 -12.94
N THR A 22 6.14 -36.18 -12.34
CA THR A 22 6.63 -35.92 -10.98
C THR A 22 7.31 -34.53 -10.90
N SER A 23 8.14 -34.17 -11.87
CA SER A 23 8.78 -32.85 -11.93
C SER A 23 7.77 -31.71 -12.06
N ALA A 24 6.73 -31.89 -12.86
CA ALA A 24 5.65 -30.90 -13.02
C ALA A 24 4.87 -30.69 -11.70
N ILE A 25 4.56 -31.78 -11.00
CA ILE A 25 3.87 -31.71 -9.70
C ILE A 25 4.73 -30.98 -8.65
N ILE A 26 6.03 -31.31 -8.56
CA ILE A 26 6.95 -30.65 -7.63
C ILE A 26 7.03 -29.14 -7.92
N LEU A 27 7.12 -28.76 -9.20
CA LEU A 27 7.16 -27.36 -9.59
C LEU A 27 5.86 -26.65 -9.19
N LEU A 28 4.72 -27.26 -9.41
CA LEU A 28 3.41 -26.69 -9.08
C LEU A 28 3.22 -26.49 -7.58
N VAL A 29 3.67 -27.47 -6.77
CA VAL A 29 3.67 -27.37 -5.30
C VAL A 29 4.63 -26.27 -4.83
N ALA A 30 5.80 -26.15 -5.43
CA ALA A 30 6.76 -25.10 -5.08
C ALA A 30 6.20 -23.70 -5.41
N VAL A 31 5.58 -23.54 -6.57
CA VAL A 31 4.91 -22.27 -6.95
C VAL A 31 3.78 -21.94 -5.97
N ALA A 32 2.92 -22.91 -5.64
CA ALA A 32 1.83 -22.71 -4.67
C ALA A 32 2.36 -22.34 -3.29
N ALA A 33 3.45 -22.97 -2.82
CA ALA A 33 4.09 -22.66 -1.54
C ALA A 33 4.66 -21.23 -1.52
N VAL A 34 5.32 -20.79 -2.60
CA VAL A 34 5.84 -19.42 -2.73
C VAL A 34 4.71 -18.41 -2.74
N PHE A 35 3.64 -18.68 -3.49
CA PHE A 35 2.45 -17.81 -3.50
C PHE A 35 1.79 -17.73 -2.12
N GLY A 36 1.59 -18.85 -1.45
CA GLY A 36 1.03 -18.90 -0.10
C GLY A 36 1.89 -18.15 0.91
N ALA A 37 3.23 -18.30 0.85
CA ALA A 37 4.16 -17.56 1.70
C ALA A 37 4.12 -16.05 1.40
N TYR A 38 4.05 -15.66 0.12
CA TYR A 38 3.93 -14.27 -0.28
C TYR A 38 2.65 -13.63 0.26
N GLU A 39 1.49 -14.24 0.01
CA GLU A 39 0.20 -13.72 0.50
C GLU A 39 0.13 -13.68 2.03
N THR A 40 0.65 -14.71 2.71
CA THR A 40 0.71 -14.73 4.18
C THR A 40 1.60 -13.61 4.70
N GLY A 41 2.77 -13.40 4.08
CA GLY A 41 3.68 -12.34 4.49
C GLY A 41 3.11 -10.95 4.23
N ARG A 42 2.42 -10.75 3.12
CA ARG A 42 1.73 -9.49 2.81
C ARG A 42 0.60 -9.22 3.82
N HIS A 43 -0.22 -10.21 4.10
CA HIS A 43 -1.33 -10.09 5.06
C HIS A 43 -0.83 -9.80 6.49
N ASN A 44 0.31 -10.38 6.88
CA ASN A 44 0.96 -10.14 8.17
C ASN A 44 1.92 -8.95 8.16
N HIS A 45 1.89 -8.11 7.14
CA HIS A 45 2.73 -6.92 7.00
C HIS A 45 4.25 -7.21 7.06
N LEU A 46 4.68 -8.39 6.62
CA LEU A 46 6.10 -8.78 6.59
C LEU A 46 6.82 -8.23 5.34
N TRP A 47 6.08 -8.09 4.22
CA TRP A 47 6.56 -7.51 2.97
C TRP A 47 5.40 -7.05 2.10
N GLY A 48 5.70 -6.17 1.14
CA GLY A 48 4.72 -5.55 0.26
C GLY A 48 3.93 -4.43 0.93
N ASP A 49 3.17 -3.69 0.15
CA ASP A 49 2.23 -2.71 0.69
C ASP A 49 1.04 -3.46 1.29
N PRO A 50 0.69 -3.22 2.56
CA PRO A 50 -0.51 -3.79 3.16
C PRO A 50 -1.75 -3.32 2.40
N ASP A 51 -2.80 -4.15 2.39
CA ASP A 51 -4.07 -3.80 1.74
C ASP A 51 -4.63 -2.48 2.28
N GLU A 52 -4.47 -2.23 3.58
CA GLU A 52 -4.83 -0.97 4.22
C GLU A 52 -4.10 0.24 3.63
N LEU A 53 -2.77 0.16 3.40
CA LEU A 53 -2.02 1.26 2.77
C LEU A 53 -2.51 1.55 1.35
N ARG A 54 -2.92 0.52 0.61
CA ARG A 54 -3.49 0.67 -0.72
C ARG A 54 -4.83 1.41 -0.68
N VAL A 55 -5.67 1.09 0.31
CA VAL A 55 -6.94 1.79 0.55
C VAL A 55 -6.67 3.24 0.98
N ILE A 56 -5.70 3.48 1.87
CA ILE A 56 -5.29 4.83 2.27
C ILE A 56 -4.84 5.66 1.05
N LYS A 57 -3.96 5.10 0.20
CA LYS A 57 -3.46 5.79 -1.01
C LYS A 57 -4.56 6.10 -2.04
N ALA A 58 -5.64 5.33 -2.05
CA ALA A 58 -6.80 5.56 -2.91
C ALA A 58 -7.72 6.67 -2.40
N GLU A 59 -7.59 7.07 -1.13
CA GLU A 59 -8.39 8.14 -0.56
C GLU A 59 -8.01 9.51 -1.15
N LYS A 60 -9.02 10.29 -1.51
CA LYS A 60 -8.84 11.60 -2.14
C LYS A 60 -7.96 12.54 -1.32
N LEU A 61 -8.10 12.53 0.00
CA LEU A 61 -7.36 13.39 0.91
C LEU A 61 -5.93 12.92 1.18
N ALA A 62 -5.58 11.68 0.80
CA ALA A 62 -4.22 11.16 0.77
C ALA A 62 -3.53 11.40 -0.57
N GLY A 63 -4.23 11.94 -1.56
CA GLY A 63 -3.69 12.23 -2.89
C GLY A 63 -2.75 13.45 -2.90
N PRO A 64 -1.93 13.57 -3.95
CA PRO A 64 -1.01 14.71 -4.09
C PRO A 64 -1.70 16.01 -4.52
N ASP A 65 -2.90 15.90 -5.10
CA ASP A 65 -3.65 17.04 -5.63
C ASP A 65 -4.79 17.41 -4.68
N LEU A 66 -4.62 18.46 -3.93
CA LEU A 66 -5.61 18.94 -2.99
C LEU A 66 -5.85 20.44 -3.15
N LEU A 67 -7.08 20.82 -3.51
CA LEU A 67 -7.51 22.23 -3.61
C LEU A 67 -6.60 23.12 -4.47
N GLY A 68 -5.79 22.54 -5.37
CA GLY A 68 -4.79 23.27 -6.16
C GLY A 68 -3.60 23.79 -5.35
N LEU A 69 -3.39 23.28 -4.13
CA LEU A 69 -2.25 23.64 -3.28
C LEU A 69 -0.97 22.95 -3.74
N GLU A 70 0.15 23.60 -3.48
CA GLU A 70 1.48 23.03 -3.73
C GLU A 70 1.78 21.97 -2.67
N LEU A 71 2.04 20.73 -3.12
CA LEU A 71 2.56 19.66 -2.25
C LEU A 71 4.04 19.91 -1.98
N ILE A 72 4.43 20.08 -0.72
CA ILE A 72 5.81 20.37 -0.33
C ILE A 72 6.51 19.22 0.39
N ASP A 73 5.75 18.29 0.98
CA ASP A 73 6.33 17.12 1.63
C ASP A 73 5.38 15.92 1.59
N THR A 74 5.98 14.72 1.62
CA THR A 74 5.27 13.46 1.61
C THR A 74 6.00 12.45 2.47
N VAL A 75 5.29 11.89 3.43
CA VAL A 75 5.77 10.76 4.23
C VAL A 75 4.79 9.61 4.07
N GLU A 76 5.27 8.49 3.54
CA GLU A 76 4.50 7.25 3.43
C GLU A 76 5.14 6.20 4.34
N MET A 77 4.37 5.72 5.30
CA MET A 77 4.78 4.62 6.16
C MET A 77 3.99 3.37 5.73
N GLY A 78 4.71 2.40 5.19
CA GLY A 78 4.18 1.09 4.84
C GLY A 78 4.14 0.15 6.04
N ALA A 79 3.96 -1.13 5.77
CA ALA A 79 4.12 -2.17 6.76
C ALA A 79 5.50 -2.05 7.40
N GLY A 80 5.54 -2.12 8.71
CA GLY A 80 6.77 -2.03 9.47
C GLY A 80 7.80 -3.04 8.97
N SER A 81 9.08 -2.71 9.08
CA SER A 81 10.15 -3.67 8.88
C SER A 81 9.95 -4.85 9.84
N LEU A 82 10.55 -6.01 9.54
CA LEU A 82 10.55 -7.22 10.37
C LEU A 82 10.89 -6.97 11.87
N VAL A 83 11.45 -5.80 12.18
CA VAL A 83 11.89 -5.37 13.50
C VAL A 83 10.86 -4.49 14.22
N SER A 84 9.94 -3.83 13.51
CA SER A 84 8.97 -2.88 14.10
C SER A 84 7.53 -3.31 13.75
N LYS A 85 6.95 -4.15 14.59
CA LYS A 85 5.58 -4.68 14.45
C LYS A 85 4.46 -3.67 14.74
N THR A 86 4.75 -2.41 15.01
CA THR A 86 3.80 -1.45 15.61
C THR A 86 3.53 -0.20 14.80
N VAL A 87 4.01 -0.11 13.57
CA VAL A 87 3.74 1.07 12.73
C VAL A 87 2.51 0.78 11.88
N SER A 88 1.41 1.46 12.19
CA SER A 88 0.22 1.45 11.32
C SER A 88 0.55 2.11 9.98
N PRO A 89 0.06 1.56 8.87
CA PRO A 89 0.21 2.18 7.58
C PRO A 89 -0.34 3.60 7.60
N SER A 90 0.37 4.54 7.00
CA SER A 90 -0.10 5.92 6.91
C SER A 90 0.48 6.67 5.72
N VAL A 91 -0.26 7.67 5.28
CA VAL A 91 0.19 8.64 4.28
C VAL A 91 0.01 10.03 4.88
N SER A 92 1.10 10.77 4.99
CA SER A 92 1.11 12.17 5.39
C SER A 92 1.50 13.05 4.22
N ARG A 93 0.75 14.08 3.97
CA ARG A 93 0.96 15.08 2.92
C ARG A 93 0.97 16.45 3.56
N THR A 94 1.96 17.26 3.21
CA THR A 94 2.06 18.64 3.65
C THR A 94 1.91 19.57 2.45
N PHE A 95 0.96 20.47 2.54
CA PHE A 95 0.63 21.40 1.46
C PHE A 95 0.92 22.83 1.89
N ARG A 96 1.55 23.60 1.00
CA ARG A 96 1.75 25.03 1.20
C ARG A 96 0.43 25.77 1.09
N THR A 97 0.18 26.68 2.02
CA THR A 97 -0.95 27.60 1.97
C THR A 97 -0.47 28.99 1.58
N PRO A 98 -1.34 29.82 1.00
CA PRO A 98 -1.05 31.25 0.88
C PRO A 98 -0.76 31.88 2.25
N ASP A 99 0.03 32.95 2.25
CA ASP A 99 0.43 33.62 3.49
C ASP A 99 -0.78 34.08 4.31
N GLY A 100 -0.81 33.73 5.59
CA GLY A 100 -1.91 34.02 6.50
C GLY A 100 -3.16 33.16 6.34
N GLU A 101 -3.22 32.25 5.36
CA GLU A 101 -4.44 31.48 5.02
C GLU A 101 -4.48 30.06 5.64
N VAL A 102 -3.59 29.72 6.56
CA VAL A 102 -3.49 28.37 7.15
C VAL A 102 -4.82 27.90 7.73
N GLU A 103 -5.44 28.70 8.58
CA GLU A 103 -6.72 28.33 9.23
C GLU A 103 -7.88 28.26 8.24
N ASN A 104 -7.91 29.17 7.27
CA ASN A 104 -8.93 29.15 6.22
C ASN A 104 -8.77 27.92 5.32
N THR A 105 -7.54 27.59 4.93
CA THR A 105 -7.22 26.38 4.16
C THR A 105 -7.57 25.12 4.95
N LYS A 106 -7.23 25.05 6.23
CA LYS A 106 -7.61 23.96 7.13
C LYS A 106 -9.13 23.75 7.16
N LYS A 107 -9.91 24.82 7.27
CA LYS A 107 -11.39 24.76 7.20
C LYS A 107 -11.88 24.17 5.88
N LYS A 108 -11.34 24.62 4.74
CA LYS A 108 -11.71 24.09 3.41
C LYS A 108 -11.39 22.60 3.28
N VAL A 109 -10.26 22.15 3.83
CA VAL A 109 -9.90 20.73 3.87
C VAL A 109 -10.87 19.94 4.74
N ILE A 110 -11.25 20.44 5.90
CA ILE A 110 -12.24 19.82 6.80
C ILE A 110 -13.61 19.71 6.10
N GLU A 111 -14.09 20.78 5.48
CA GLU A 111 -15.35 20.75 4.72
C GLU A 111 -15.31 19.74 3.57
N LEU A 112 -14.17 19.62 2.89
CA LEU A 112 -13.97 18.62 1.85
C LEU A 112 -14.02 17.20 2.43
N ALA A 113 -13.38 16.98 3.58
CA ALA A 113 -13.38 15.70 4.28
C ALA A 113 -14.82 15.31 4.69
N GLU A 114 -15.57 16.21 5.30
CA GLU A 114 -16.95 15.96 5.71
C GLU A 114 -17.86 15.63 4.50
N LYS A 115 -17.70 16.34 3.39
CA LYS A 115 -18.41 16.04 2.13
C LYS A 115 -18.05 14.68 1.55
N ASP A 116 -16.80 14.22 1.78
CA ASP A 116 -16.30 12.92 1.36
C ASP A 116 -16.67 11.79 2.34
N GLY A 117 -17.47 12.06 3.36
CA GLY A 117 -18.00 11.07 4.30
C GLY A 117 -17.13 10.78 5.51
N TRP A 118 -16.15 11.63 5.80
CA TRP A 118 -15.40 11.55 7.06
C TRP A 118 -16.23 12.10 8.23
N ASN A 119 -16.34 11.30 9.29
CA ASN A 119 -17.11 11.63 10.47
C ASN A 119 -16.21 12.11 11.60
N LYS A 120 -16.42 13.33 12.10
CA LYS A 120 -15.63 13.89 13.21
C LYS A 120 -15.67 12.99 14.44
N VAL A 121 -14.50 12.74 15.03
CA VAL A 121 -14.38 11.99 16.29
C VAL A 121 -14.49 12.95 17.48
N LYS A 122 -15.44 12.68 18.37
CA LYS A 122 -15.77 13.57 19.52
C LYS A 122 -14.61 13.86 20.49
N ALA A 123 -13.62 12.98 20.56
CA ALA A 123 -12.48 13.13 21.47
C ALA A 123 -11.38 14.10 20.97
N SER A 124 -11.59 14.78 19.86
CA SER A 124 -10.57 15.59 19.19
C SER A 124 -10.73 17.11 19.40
N ASP A 125 -11.18 17.55 20.58
CA ASP A 125 -11.28 18.99 20.89
C ASP A 125 -9.93 19.66 21.21
N ASN A 126 -8.84 19.11 20.67
CA ASN A 126 -7.58 19.85 20.61
C ASN A 126 -7.72 20.89 19.47
N THR A 127 -7.61 22.17 19.82
CA THR A 127 -7.74 23.32 18.91
C THR A 127 -6.80 23.25 17.72
N ASP A 128 -5.67 22.54 17.85
CA ASP A 128 -4.62 22.49 16.84
C ASP A 128 -4.85 21.43 15.75
N SER A 129 -5.64 20.37 16.02
CA SER A 129 -5.90 19.31 15.07
C SER A 129 -7.36 18.92 14.99
N TRP A 130 -7.85 18.72 13.79
CA TRP A 130 -9.13 18.07 13.54
C TRP A 130 -8.93 16.59 13.22
N ARG A 131 -9.79 15.73 13.76
CA ARG A 131 -9.72 14.27 13.55
C ARG A 131 -11.09 13.73 13.14
N ALA A 132 -11.07 12.81 12.20
CA ALA A 132 -12.26 12.11 11.76
C ALA A 132 -11.95 10.67 11.39
N SER A 133 -12.99 9.86 11.20
CA SER A 133 -12.88 8.48 10.74
C SER A 133 -13.88 8.20 9.62
N LYS A 134 -13.52 7.22 8.77
CA LYS A 134 -14.34 6.76 7.65
C LYS A 134 -14.15 5.24 7.49
N LYS A 135 -15.21 4.53 7.14
CA LYS A 135 -15.12 3.11 6.79
C LYS A 135 -15.02 2.96 5.28
N VAL A 136 -13.99 2.28 4.80
CA VAL A 136 -13.72 2.03 3.37
C VAL A 136 -13.21 0.60 3.21
N ASP A 137 -13.84 -0.18 2.36
CA ASP A 137 -13.42 -1.54 1.99
C ASP A 137 -13.13 -2.48 3.19
N GLY A 138 -13.91 -2.34 4.27
CA GLY A 138 -13.75 -3.13 5.50
C GLY A 138 -12.76 -2.55 6.51
N PHE A 139 -11.97 -1.54 6.15
CA PHE A 139 -11.07 -0.82 7.05
C PHE A 139 -11.75 0.37 7.71
N THR A 140 -11.31 0.72 8.91
CA THR A 140 -11.69 1.98 9.57
C THR A 140 -10.50 2.90 9.50
N LEU A 141 -10.50 3.80 8.53
CA LEU A 141 -9.45 4.80 8.37
C LEU A 141 -9.65 5.97 9.33
N SER A 142 -8.56 6.58 9.74
CA SER A 142 -8.54 7.81 10.51
C SER A 142 -7.84 8.91 9.74
N ILE A 143 -8.28 10.16 9.88
CA ILE A 143 -7.62 11.32 9.30
C ILE A 143 -7.31 12.34 10.38
N VAL A 144 -6.16 12.98 10.27
CA VAL A 144 -5.74 14.12 11.08
C VAL A 144 -5.42 15.28 10.16
N VAL A 145 -6.04 16.42 10.38
CA VAL A 145 -5.77 17.67 9.67
C VAL A 145 -5.26 18.70 10.69
N ARG A 146 -4.08 19.25 10.46
CA ARG A 146 -3.44 20.20 11.38
C ARG A 146 -2.58 21.23 10.64
N LYS A 147 -2.21 22.31 11.32
CA LYS A 147 -1.10 23.16 10.89
C LYS A 147 0.18 22.32 10.91
N SER A 148 1.04 22.46 9.91
CA SER A 148 2.35 21.80 9.94
C SER A 148 3.22 22.36 11.08
N TYR A 149 3.98 21.47 11.73
CA TYR A 149 5.00 21.85 12.71
C TYR A 149 6.37 22.09 12.06
N GLN A 150 6.58 21.56 10.85
CA GLN A 150 7.84 21.63 10.14
C GLN A 150 7.93 22.85 9.21
N PHE A 151 6.79 23.27 8.67
CA PHE A 151 6.74 24.30 7.64
C PHE A 151 5.77 25.40 8.06
N ASP A 152 6.25 26.65 8.01
CA ASP A 152 5.37 27.81 8.14
C ASP A 152 4.40 27.87 6.94
N ASN A 153 3.22 28.43 7.16
CA ASN A 153 2.19 28.54 6.13
C ASN A 153 1.90 27.20 5.40
N ALA A 154 1.74 26.12 6.17
CA ALA A 154 1.40 24.81 5.63
C ALA A 154 0.37 24.07 6.46
N VAL A 155 -0.44 23.25 5.77
CA VAL A 155 -1.39 22.30 6.36
C VAL A 155 -0.88 20.89 6.12
N GLU A 156 -0.87 20.08 7.17
CA GLU A 156 -0.52 18.67 7.13
C GLU A 156 -1.78 17.81 7.27
N ILE A 157 -1.89 16.81 6.41
CA ILE A 157 -2.98 15.83 6.38
C ILE A 157 -2.36 14.45 6.49
N THR A 158 -2.72 13.72 7.53
CA THR A 158 -2.30 12.33 7.73
C THR A 158 -3.51 11.42 7.70
N VAL A 159 -3.49 10.42 6.82
CA VAL A 159 -4.47 9.33 6.76
C VAL A 159 -3.79 8.04 7.23
N LEU A 160 -4.44 7.31 8.14
CA LEU A 160 -3.92 6.12 8.79
C LEU A 160 -5.04 5.14 9.11
#